data_1e00e2a5a86007ecff9f5c9c065ccd6d
#
_entry.id   1e00e2a5a86007ecff9f5c9c065ccd6d
#
_cell.length_a   1.000
_cell.length_b   1.000
_cell.length_c   1.000
_cell.angle_alpha   90.00
_cell.angle_beta   90.00
_cell.angle_gamma   90.00
#
_symmetry.space_group_name_H-M   'P 1'
#
loop_
_entity.id
_entity.type
_entity.pdbx_description
1 polymer ?
#
loop_
_entity_poly.entity_id
_entity_poly.type
_entity_poly.pdbx_seq_one_letter_code
_entity_poly.pdbx_strand_id
1 'polypeptide(L)' 'MSNQITVKLVKSLIGTQKSHRDTVRGLGLRKLNSVSTLEDTPAVRGMIRKVKYLVQII' A
#
# COMPACT_ATOMS: atom_id res chain seq x y z
N MET A 1 2.54 -21.60 6.21
CA MET A 1 1.26 -20.97 5.86
C MET A 1 1.45 -19.48 5.70
N SER A 2 0.94 -18.92 4.63
CA SER A 2 1.08 -17.50 4.39
C SER A 2 -0.11 -16.77 5.01
N ASN A 3 0.18 -15.77 5.82
CA ASN A 3 -0.82 -14.82 6.26
C ASN A 3 -1.01 -13.79 5.15
N GLN A 4 -2.19 -13.25 5.05
CA GLN A 4 -2.50 -12.21 4.09
C GLN A 4 -2.86 -10.93 4.81
N ILE A 5 -2.56 -9.81 4.15
CA ILE A 5 -2.86 -8.49 4.66
C ILE A 5 -3.59 -7.72 3.56
N THR A 6 -4.68 -7.09 3.92
CA THR A 6 -5.47 -6.29 2.98
C THR A 6 -5.25 -4.83 3.28
N VAL A 7 -4.92 -4.06 2.24
CA VAL A 7 -4.67 -2.62 2.36
C VAL A 7 -5.59 -1.86 1.42
N LYS A 8 -5.95 -0.66 1.82
CA LYS A 8 -6.81 0.23 1.04
C LYS A 8 -6.15 1.58 0.92
N LEU A 9 -6.14 2.13 -0.29
CA LEU A 9 -5.62 3.48 -0.52
C LEU A 9 -6.68 4.49 -0.06
N VAL A 10 -6.36 5.23 1.00
CA VAL A 10 -7.32 6.16 1.61
C VAL A 10 -7.04 7.62 1.26
N LYS A 11 -5.88 7.91 0.65
CA LYS A 11 -5.53 9.26 0.24
C LYS A 11 -5.08 9.28 -1.21
N SER A 12 -5.34 10.39 -1.89
CA SER A 12 -4.93 10.57 -3.27
C SER A 12 -3.41 10.59 -3.40
N LEU A 13 -2.91 10.08 -4.52
CA LEU A 13 -1.48 10.10 -4.83
C LEU A 13 -1.03 11.43 -5.44
N ILE A 14 -1.96 12.35 -5.67
CA ILE A 14 -1.63 13.66 -6.22
C ILE A 14 -0.78 14.42 -5.20
N GLY A 15 0.36 14.92 -5.64
CA GLY A 15 1.29 15.64 -4.76
C GLY A 15 2.19 14.74 -3.93
N THR A 16 2.07 13.42 -4.07
CA THR A 16 2.90 12.46 -3.34
C THR A 16 4.25 12.32 -4.03
N GLN A 17 5.32 12.10 -3.26
CA GLN A 17 6.63 11.86 -3.81
C GLN A 17 6.62 10.64 -4.73
N LYS A 18 7.45 10.70 -5.78
CA LYS A 18 7.50 9.63 -6.77
C LYS A 18 7.84 8.28 -6.12
N SER A 19 8.80 8.25 -5.20
CA SER A 19 9.19 7.01 -4.53
C SER A 19 8.02 6.39 -3.75
N HIS A 20 7.20 7.22 -3.12
CA HIS A 20 6.02 6.74 -2.41
C HIS A 20 4.95 6.24 -3.36
N ARG A 21 4.76 6.95 -4.47
CA ARG A 21 3.82 6.51 -5.50
C ARG A 21 4.23 5.16 -6.07
N ASP A 22 5.52 4.98 -6.35
CA ASP A 22 6.02 3.71 -6.86
C ASP A 22 5.80 2.59 -5.84
N THR A 23 5.98 2.88 -4.55
CA THR A 23 5.74 1.90 -3.49
C THR A 23 4.26 1.50 -3.44
N VAL A 24 3.36 2.46 -3.53
CA VAL A 24 1.92 2.20 -3.53
C VAL A 24 1.53 1.37 -4.76
N ARG A 25 2.12 1.66 -5.92
CA ARG A 25 1.89 0.87 -7.13
C ARG A 25 2.39 -0.56 -6.96
N GLY A 26 3.54 -0.73 -6.30
CA GLY A 26 4.06 -2.06 -5.98
C GLY A 26 3.13 -2.84 -5.07
N LEU A 27 2.33 -2.16 -4.26
CA LEU A 27 1.31 -2.78 -3.43
C LEU A 27 0.05 -3.14 -4.23
N GLY A 28 -0.06 -2.70 -5.47
CA GLY A 28 -1.23 -2.96 -6.31
C GLY A 28 -2.32 -1.92 -6.20
N LEU A 29 -2.05 -0.80 -5.56
CA LEU A 29 -3.03 0.28 -5.38
C LEU A 29 -2.77 1.35 -6.43
N ARG A 30 -3.80 1.73 -7.18
CA ARG A 30 -3.65 2.71 -8.25
C ARG A 30 -4.55 3.92 -8.08
N LYS A 31 -5.74 3.72 -7.55
CA LYS A 31 -6.75 4.77 -7.40
C LYS A 31 -7.15 4.90 -5.96
N LEU A 32 -7.72 6.05 -5.62
CA LEU A 32 -8.33 6.25 -4.32
C LEU A 32 -9.37 5.17 -4.08
N ASN A 33 -9.38 4.62 -2.88
CA ASN A 33 -10.27 3.54 -2.46
C ASN A 33 -9.96 2.18 -3.10
N SER A 34 -8.83 2.04 -3.80
CA SER A 34 -8.37 0.73 -4.26
C SER A 34 -8.04 -0.16 -3.07
N VAL A 35 -8.35 -1.44 -3.20
CA VAL A 35 -8.07 -2.44 -2.17
C VAL A 35 -7.20 -3.52 -2.78
N SER A 36 -6.21 -3.97 -2.04
CA SER A 36 -5.32 -5.03 -2.48
C SER A 36 -5.03 -5.97 -1.32
N THR A 37 -5.01 -7.27 -1.61
CA THR A 37 -4.64 -8.29 -0.64
C THR A 37 -3.26 -8.83 -1.01
N LEU A 38 -2.35 -8.83 -0.05
CA LEU A 38 -0.96 -9.18 -0.26
C LEU A 38 -0.52 -10.19 0.78
N GLU A 39 0.55 -10.92 0.49
CA GLU A 39 1.15 -11.78 1.49
C GLU A 39 1.80 -10.93 2.58
N ASP A 40 1.64 -11.38 3.82
CA ASP A 40 2.22 -10.69 4.96
C ASP A 40 3.68 -11.09 5.11
N THR A 41 4.54 -10.45 4.34
CA THR A 41 5.98 -10.67 4.37
C THR A 41 6.69 -9.42 4.89
N PRO A 42 7.93 -9.57 5.38
CA PRO A 42 8.70 -8.39 5.82
C PRO A 42 8.85 -7.35 4.71
N ALA A 43 9.00 -7.79 3.45
CA ALA A 43 9.12 -6.86 2.33
C ALA A 43 7.85 -6.03 2.15
N VAL A 44 6.68 -6.70 2.17
CA VAL A 44 5.40 -6.02 2.04
C VAL A 44 5.16 -5.08 3.22
N ARG A 45 5.47 -5.53 4.42
CA ARG A 45 5.33 -4.68 5.61
C ARG A 45 6.19 -3.43 5.52
N GLY A 46 7.42 -3.57 5.02
CA GLY A 46 8.30 -2.42 4.81
C GLY A 46 7.72 -1.41 3.83
N MET A 47 7.12 -1.89 2.76
CA MET A 47 6.46 -1.02 1.78
C MET A 47 5.28 -0.29 2.40
N ILE A 48 4.45 -1.01 3.16
CA ILE A 48 3.28 -0.41 3.82
C ILE A 48 3.73 0.63 4.85
N ARG A 49 4.77 0.33 5.62
CA ARG A 49 5.29 1.28 6.61
C ARG A 49 5.73 2.58 5.96
N LYS A 50 6.32 2.51 4.78
CA LYS A 50 6.79 3.68 4.06
C LYS A 50 5.64 4.60 3.64
N VAL A 51 4.48 4.04 3.33
CA VAL A 51 3.34 4.79 2.82
C VAL A 51 2.10 4.64 3.71
N LYS A 52 2.27 4.31 4.98
CA LYS A 52 1.13 4.07 5.88
C LYS A 52 0.23 5.30 6.04
N TYR A 53 0.76 6.49 5.77
CA TYR A 53 -0.05 7.72 5.80
C TYR A 53 -0.99 7.83 4.60
N LEU A 54 -0.78 6.99 3.58
CA LEU A 54 -1.61 6.96 2.37
C LEU A 54 -2.56 5.77 2.34
N VAL A 55 -2.26 4.72 3.08
CA VAL A 55 -3.01 3.48 3.04
C VAL A 55 -3.47 3.08 4.44
N GLN A 56 -4.48 2.23 4.47
CA GLN A 56 -5.00 1.70 5.72
C GLN A 56 -5.09 0.19 5.62
N ILE A 57 -4.67 -0.50 6.67
CA ILE A 57 -4.85 -1.95 6.77
C ILE A 57 -6.28 -2.21 7.21
N ILE A 58 -6.95 -3.04 6.44
CA ILE A 58 -8.33 -3.40 6.72
C ILE A 58 -8.38 -4.71 7.50
#